data_bb4156296fb4933d52859d2b8d76da9e
#
_entry.id   bb4156296fb4933d52859d2b8d76da9e
#
_cell.length_a   1.000
_cell.length_b   1.000
_cell.length_c   1.000
_cell.angle_alpha   90.00
_cell.angle_beta   90.00
_cell.angle_gamma   90.00
#
_symmetry.space_group_name_H-M   'P 1'
#
loop_
_entity.id
_entity.type
_entity.pdbx_description
1 polymer ?
#
loop_
_entity_poly.entity_id
_entity_poly.type
_entity_poly.pdbx_seq_one_letter_code
_entity_poly.pdbx_strand_id
1 'polypeptide(L)'
;MKHAKNSLTDNADSYLESTEYLDADHPLVAALAEKLTHGAESDVERIRAIYLYVRDLPYDILESFRYLAAGERSASAVLEHGVAFCMGKASSFVALSRAAGVPARIAFQTLYSPEKEFLSPEVRALWGGKRGRPLTWHSLGEAFLNGRWIKLDATIEAPTAARLGKPYTQEFDGITDIPTVEGPILRENGSYADYPPEVARWYEVVATAVLNGLDSVANRTRVAEDDDLWAGPALDEVRRHAVR
;
A
#
# COMPACT_ATOMS: atom_id res chain seq x y z
N MET A 1 39.35 20.07 1.79
CA MET A 1 38.32 19.09 1.36
C MET A 1 37.28 18.99 2.48
N LYS A 2 36.15 19.68 2.35
CA LYS A 2 35.03 19.59 3.29
C LYS A 2 34.17 18.42 2.86
N HIS A 3 34.01 17.46 3.74
CA HIS A 3 33.18 16.27 3.54
C HIS A 3 31.71 16.66 3.25
N ALA A 4 31.21 16.20 2.11
CA ALA A 4 29.79 16.11 1.86
C ALA A 4 29.22 15.04 2.81
N LYS A 5 28.82 15.46 4.00
CA LYS A 5 27.98 14.69 4.91
C LYS A 5 26.57 15.24 4.83
N ASN A 6 25.61 14.33 4.70
CA ASN A 6 24.18 14.48 4.95
C ASN A 6 23.32 15.18 3.89
N SER A 7 23.06 14.50 2.76
CA SER A 7 21.87 14.83 1.96
C SER A 7 20.67 13.90 2.19
N LEU A 8 20.84 12.81 2.93
CA LEU A 8 19.77 11.82 3.17
C LEU A 8 18.98 12.06 4.45
N THR A 9 19.58 12.64 5.49
CA THR A 9 18.89 12.94 6.74
C THR A 9 18.16 14.28 6.71
N ASP A 10 18.65 15.26 5.96
CA ASP A 10 18.08 16.60 5.91
C ASP A 10 16.71 16.65 5.18
N ASN A 11 16.28 15.53 4.57
CA ASN A 11 15.00 15.43 3.86
C ASN A 11 14.00 14.47 4.50
N ALA A 12 14.36 13.74 5.55
CA ALA A 12 13.45 12.77 6.16
C ALA A 12 12.25 13.44 6.85
N ASP A 13 12.47 14.60 7.48
CA ASP A 13 11.42 15.33 8.19
C ASP A 13 10.28 15.81 7.28
N SER A 14 10.54 16.01 5.99
CA SER A 14 9.49 16.35 5.03
C SER A 14 8.46 15.22 4.85
N TYR A 15 8.80 14.00 5.25
CA TYR A 15 7.92 12.84 5.24
C TYR A 15 7.13 12.66 6.56
N LEU A 16 7.05 13.69 7.39
CA LEU A 16 6.12 13.81 8.52
C LEU A 16 4.83 14.54 8.11
N GLU A 17 4.85 15.27 7.00
CA GLU A 17 3.73 16.09 6.56
C GLU A 17 2.51 15.25 6.19
N SER A 18 1.32 15.73 6.57
CA SER A 18 0.04 15.23 6.09
C SER A 18 -0.14 15.58 4.62
N THR A 19 -0.76 14.70 3.86
CA THR A 19 -1.01 14.88 2.43
C THR A 19 -2.44 14.49 2.07
N GLU A 20 -2.85 14.63 0.81
CA GLU A 20 -4.23 14.35 0.38
C GLU A 20 -4.69 12.92 0.68
N TYR A 21 -3.83 11.93 0.40
CA TYR A 21 -4.18 10.53 0.59
C TYR A 21 -3.61 9.93 1.89
N LEU A 22 -2.57 10.55 2.43
CA LEU A 22 -1.88 10.12 3.65
C LEU A 22 -2.12 11.17 4.74
N ASP A 23 -3.39 11.36 5.09
CA ASP A 23 -3.96 12.41 5.94
C ASP A 23 -3.66 12.19 7.43
N ALA A 24 -2.37 12.26 7.79
CA ALA A 24 -1.84 12.00 9.13
C ALA A 24 -2.40 12.94 10.22
N ASP A 25 -2.85 14.14 9.85
CA ASP A 25 -3.47 15.13 10.74
C ASP A 25 -4.97 14.91 10.94
N HIS A 26 -5.59 13.95 10.24
CA HIS A 26 -7.00 13.64 10.46
C HIS A 26 -7.22 13.14 11.90
N PRO A 27 -8.25 13.64 12.63
CA PRO A 27 -8.45 13.31 14.05
C PRO A 27 -8.50 11.81 14.36
N LEU A 28 -9.12 11.01 13.48
CA LEU A 28 -9.18 9.56 13.62
C LEU A 28 -7.78 8.95 13.54
N VAL A 29 -6.97 9.37 12.56
CA VAL A 29 -5.60 8.87 12.37
C VAL A 29 -4.73 9.23 13.57
N ALA A 30 -4.77 10.49 14.02
CA ALA A 30 -4.00 10.97 15.14
C ALA A 30 -4.37 10.21 16.44
N ALA A 31 -5.67 10.09 16.75
CA ALA A 31 -6.13 9.38 17.93
C ALA A 31 -5.77 7.87 17.90
N LEU A 32 -5.85 7.25 16.74
CA LEU A 32 -5.47 5.84 16.58
C LEU A 32 -3.97 5.66 16.71
N ALA A 33 -3.16 6.53 16.11
CA ALA A 33 -1.71 6.49 16.26
C ALA A 33 -1.28 6.64 17.73
N GLU A 34 -1.84 7.61 18.47
CA GLU A 34 -1.60 7.80 19.90
C GLU A 34 -1.94 6.53 20.69
N LYS A 35 -3.12 5.95 20.42
CA LYS A 35 -3.55 4.71 21.09
C LYS A 35 -2.62 3.54 20.81
N LEU A 36 -2.20 3.34 19.56
CA LEU A 36 -1.34 2.23 19.17
C LEU A 36 0.07 2.34 19.72
N THR A 37 0.56 3.56 19.85
CA THR A 37 1.94 3.84 20.28
C THR A 37 2.05 4.22 21.76
N HIS A 38 0.96 4.11 22.51
CA HIS A 38 0.94 4.40 23.92
C HIS A 38 1.95 3.53 24.68
N GLY A 39 2.88 4.16 25.41
CA GLY A 39 3.92 3.47 26.16
C GLY A 39 5.11 3.00 25.33
N ALA A 40 5.14 3.24 24.02
CA ALA A 40 6.31 2.96 23.18
C ALA A 40 7.47 3.91 23.52
N GLU A 41 8.64 3.36 23.80
CA GLU A 41 9.84 4.11 24.24
C GLU A 41 10.77 4.47 23.05
N SER A 42 10.51 3.88 21.87
CA SER A 42 11.33 4.08 20.67
C SER A 42 10.49 4.14 19.39
N ASP A 43 11.05 4.71 18.34
CA ASP A 43 10.42 4.73 17.01
C ASP A 43 10.25 3.32 16.45
N VAL A 44 11.15 2.40 16.77
CA VAL A 44 11.03 0.98 16.38
C VAL A 44 9.80 0.35 17.01
N GLU A 45 9.53 0.61 18.28
CA GLU A 45 8.34 0.10 18.97
C GLU A 45 7.05 0.72 18.43
N ARG A 46 7.05 2.04 18.14
CA ARG A 46 5.93 2.72 17.49
C ARG A 46 5.61 2.09 16.14
N ILE A 47 6.61 1.96 15.29
CA ILE A 47 6.44 1.37 13.96
C ILE A 47 6.03 -0.09 14.03
N ARG A 48 6.57 -0.86 14.96
CA ARG A 48 6.14 -2.25 15.21
C ARG A 48 4.66 -2.35 15.54
N ALA A 49 4.18 -1.52 16.48
CA ALA A 49 2.77 -1.51 16.87
C ALA A 49 1.84 -1.13 15.71
N ILE A 50 2.22 -0.11 14.93
CA ILE A 50 1.48 0.34 13.76
C ILE A 50 1.48 -0.75 12.67
N TYR A 51 2.65 -1.33 12.39
CA TYR A 51 2.78 -2.41 11.40
C TYR A 51 1.87 -3.59 11.73
N LEU A 52 1.89 -4.06 12.98
CA LEU A 52 1.08 -5.19 13.42
C LEU A 52 -0.42 -4.88 13.28
N TYR A 53 -0.85 -3.69 13.68
CA TYR A 53 -2.24 -3.26 13.54
C TYR A 53 -2.69 -3.23 12.07
N VAL A 54 -1.92 -2.58 11.21
CA VAL A 54 -2.27 -2.45 9.79
C VAL A 54 -2.23 -3.79 9.07
N ARG A 55 -1.24 -4.62 9.36
CA ARG A 55 -1.16 -5.98 8.80
C ARG A 55 -2.39 -6.81 9.13
N ASP A 56 -2.90 -6.68 10.36
CA ASP A 56 -4.03 -7.49 10.85
C ASP A 56 -5.40 -6.93 10.45
N LEU A 57 -5.46 -5.78 9.75
CA LEU A 57 -6.68 -5.38 9.05
C LEU A 57 -7.09 -6.48 8.05
N PRO A 58 -8.38 -6.85 7.98
CA PRO A 58 -8.85 -7.82 7.00
C PRO A 58 -8.47 -7.43 5.57
N TYR A 59 -8.00 -8.40 4.79
CA TYR A 59 -7.70 -8.21 3.38
C TYR A 59 -8.97 -8.45 2.55
N ASP A 60 -9.58 -7.38 2.06
CA ASP A 60 -10.74 -7.46 1.18
C ASP A 60 -10.61 -6.49 0.00
N ILE A 61 -10.31 -7.04 -1.17
CA ILE A 61 -10.09 -6.25 -2.38
C ILE A 61 -11.39 -5.70 -2.96
N LEU A 62 -12.52 -6.42 -2.82
CA LEU A 62 -13.79 -5.98 -3.38
C LEU A 62 -14.40 -4.85 -2.57
N GLU A 63 -14.39 -4.97 -1.26
CA GLU A 63 -14.83 -3.88 -0.39
C GLU A 63 -13.93 -2.65 -0.56
N SER A 64 -12.63 -2.86 -0.67
CA SER A 64 -11.68 -1.78 -0.99
C SER A 64 -12.02 -1.09 -2.30
N PHE A 65 -12.38 -1.82 -3.33
CA PHE A 65 -12.76 -1.21 -4.61
C PHE A 65 -14.08 -0.42 -4.53
N ARG A 66 -15.02 -0.81 -3.66
CA ARG A 66 -16.27 -0.06 -3.47
C ARG A 66 -16.00 1.34 -2.92
N TYR A 67 -15.24 1.45 -1.83
CA TYR A 67 -14.95 2.76 -1.28
C TYR A 67 -14.00 3.58 -2.16
N LEU A 68 -13.06 2.96 -2.88
CA LEU A 68 -12.23 3.65 -3.86
C LEU A 68 -13.05 4.22 -5.03
N ALA A 69 -14.00 3.45 -5.56
CA ALA A 69 -14.89 3.92 -6.62
C ALA A 69 -15.85 5.02 -6.14
N ALA A 70 -16.16 5.06 -4.86
CA ALA A 70 -16.89 6.16 -4.22
C ALA A 70 -16.04 7.42 -3.97
N GLY A 71 -14.74 7.37 -4.27
CA GLY A 71 -13.82 8.49 -4.07
C GLY A 71 -13.19 8.55 -2.66
N GLU A 72 -13.43 7.56 -1.82
CA GLU A 72 -12.93 7.47 -0.45
C GLU A 72 -11.54 6.83 -0.46
N ARG A 73 -10.50 7.64 -0.54
CA ARG A 73 -9.12 7.20 -0.84
C ARG A 73 -8.12 7.52 0.24
N SER A 74 -8.48 8.40 1.18
CA SER A 74 -7.58 8.81 2.26
C SER A 74 -7.33 7.67 3.25
N ALA A 75 -6.22 7.74 3.98
CA ALA A 75 -5.90 6.78 5.02
C ALA A 75 -6.98 6.74 6.11
N SER A 76 -7.56 7.90 6.46
CA SER A 76 -8.68 7.99 7.41
C SER A 76 -9.89 7.22 6.93
N ALA A 77 -10.29 7.37 5.66
CA ALA A 77 -11.41 6.61 5.10
C ALA A 77 -11.17 5.11 5.11
N VAL A 78 -9.97 4.67 4.74
CA VAL A 78 -9.57 3.25 4.83
C VAL A 78 -9.69 2.71 6.26
N LEU A 79 -9.23 3.48 7.25
CA LEU A 79 -9.29 3.09 8.66
C LEU A 79 -10.73 3.06 9.21
N GLU A 80 -11.62 3.92 8.71
CA GLU A 80 -13.06 3.88 9.03
C GLU A 80 -13.73 2.62 8.48
N HIS A 81 -13.40 2.21 7.26
CA HIS A 81 -13.90 0.96 6.68
C HIS A 81 -13.36 -0.29 7.40
N GLY A 82 -12.17 -0.21 7.98
CA GLY A 82 -11.56 -1.29 8.74
C GLY A 82 -11.16 -2.52 7.91
N VAL A 83 -11.18 -2.42 6.60
CA VAL A 83 -10.73 -3.45 5.65
C VAL A 83 -9.90 -2.81 4.56
N ALA A 84 -8.87 -3.50 4.05
CA ALA A 84 -8.02 -2.93 3.03
C ALA A 84 -7.28 -3.99 2.21
N PHE A 85 -6.89 -3.63 0.99
CA PHE A 85 -5.85 -4.34 0.21
C PHE A 85 -4.51 -3.58 0.29
N CYS A 86 -3.51 -3.97 -0.47
CA CYS A 86 -2.15 -3.41 -0.36
C CYS A 86 -2.11 -1.87 -0.35
N MET A 87 -2.87 -1.20 -1.23
CA MET A 87 -2.94 0.26 -1.30
C MET A 87 -3.42 0.87 0.02
N GLY A 88 -4.59 0.45 0.51
CA GLY A 88 -5.18 0.98 1.74
C GLY A 88 -4.32 0.68 2.97
N LYS A 89 -3.71 -0.50 3.04
CA LYS A 89 -2.80 -0.85 4.13
C LYS A 89 -1.53 -0.01 4.10
N ALA A 90 -0.96 0.23 2.92
CA ALA A 90 0.22 1.08 2.79
C ALA A 90 -0.08 2.52 3.20
N SER A 91 -1.22 3.11 2.74
CA SER A 91 -1.61 4.46 3.16
C SER A 91 -1.88 4.57 4.65
N SER A 92 -2.61 3.61 5.23
CA SER A 92 -2.86 3.56 6.68
C SER A 92 -1.56 3.48 7.48
N PHE A 93 -0.62 2.62 7.05
CA PHE A 93 0.69 2.50 7.70
C PHE A 93 1.46 3.83 7.67
N VAL A 94 1.54 4.49 6.52
CA VAL A 94 2.29 5.74 6.38
C VAL A 94 1.65 6.87 7.17
N ALA A 95 0.33 7.03 7.08
CA ALA A 95 -0.37 8.09 7.82
C ALA A 95 -0.25 7.91 9.34
N LEU A 96 -0.46 6.69 9.85
CA LEU A 96 -0.29 6.38 11.27
C LEU A 96 1.16 6.59 11.74
N SER A 97 2.14 6.22 10.92
CA SER A 97 3.57 6.42 11.26
C SER A 97 3.91 7.90 11.37
N ARG A 98 3.44 8.73 10.43
CA ARG A 98 3.61 10.18 10.47
C ARG A 98 2.92 10.81 11.68
N ALA A 99 1.69 10.42 11.97
CA ALA A 99 0.95 10.86 13.12
C ALA A 99 1.64 10.49 14.45
N ALA A 100 2.37 9.38 14.47
CA ALA A 100 3.21 8.96 15.59
C ALA A 100 4.59 9.65 15.64
N GLY A 101 4.87 10.59 14.73
CA GLY A 101 6.12 11.36 14.66
C GLY A 101 7.27 10.61 13.99
N VAL A 102 7.03 9.54 13.26
CA VAL A 102 8.05 8.80 12.52
C VAL A 102 7.92 9.10 11.03
N PRO A 103 8.97 9.62 10.36
CA PRO A 103 8.93 9.88 8.93
C PRO A 103 8.63 8.60 8.15
N ALA A 104 7.63 8.67 7.28
CA ALA A 104 7.18 7.52 6.49
C ALA A 104 6.74 7.95 5.08
N ARG A 105 6.90 7.04 4.11
CA ARG A 105 6.53 7.25 2.71
C ARG A 105 5.95 6.00 2.10
N ILE A 106 5.23 6.16 0.98
CA ILE A 106 4.68 5.04 0.25
C ILE A 106 5.64 4.61 -0.83
N ALA A 107 5.79 3.30 -1.02
CA ALA A 107 6.61 2.69 -2.07
C ALA A 107 5.77 1.81 -2.97
N PHE A 108 6.20 1.69 -4.23
CA PHE A 108 5.52 0.89 -5.23
C PHE A 108 6.45 -0.13 -5.87
N GLN A 109 5.89 -1.30 -6.17
CA GLN A 109 6.58 -2.41 -6.80
C GLN A 109 5.73 -2.99 -7.94
N THR A 110 6.37 -3.52 -8.96
CA THR A 110 5.74 -4.40 -9.94
C THR A 110 6.06 -5.84 -9.56
N LEU A 111 5.02 -6.63 -9.35
CA LEU A 111 5.13 -8.03 -8.98
C LEU A 111 4.70 -8.94 -10.14
N TYR A 112 5.28 -10.13 -10.18
CA TYR A 112 4.80 -11.22 -11.01
C TYR A 112 3.91 -12.15 -10.18
N SER A 113 2.63 -12.20 -10.50
CA SER A 113 1.67 -13.06 -9.82
C SER A 113 0.87 -13.88 -10.84
N PRO A 114 1.40 -15.02 -11.29
CA PRO A 114 0.78 -15.80 -12.36
C PRO A 114 -0.58 -16.39 -11.96
N GLU A 115 -0.78 -16.65 -10.69
CA GLU A 115 -1.97 -17.34 -10.19
C GLU A 115 -2.95 -16.43 -9.46
N LYS A 116 -2.53 -15.21 -9.10
CA LYS A 116 -3.35 -14.24 -8.34
C LYS A 116 -4.10 -14.91 -7.18
N GLU A 117 -3.37 -15.67 -6.40
CA GLU A 117 -3.87 -16.51 -5.32
C GLU A 117 -4.67 -15.75 -4.25
N PHE A 118 -4.41 -14.43 -4.15
CA PHE A 118 -5.06 -13.53 -3.18
C PHE A 118 -6.46 -13.09 -3.58
N LEU A 119 -6.81 -13.26 -4.85
CA LEU A 119 -8.09 -12.80 -5.36
C LEU A 119 -9.18 -13.82 -5.08
N SER A 120 -10.37 -13.36 -4.72
CA SER A 120 -11.54 -14.21 -4.69
C SER A 120 -11.79 -14.84 -6.07
N PRO A 121 -12.52 -15.96 -6.16
CA PRO A 121 -12.84 -16.58 -7.45
C PRO A 121 -13.51 -15.61 -8.43
N GLU A 122 -14.35 -14.72 -7.94
CA GLU A 122 -15.09 -13.72 -8.72
C GLU A 122 -14.12 -12.68 -9.31
N VAL A 123 -13.22 -12.13 -8.49
CA VAL A 123 -12.21 -11.16 -8.95
C VAL A 123 -11.25 -11.82 -9.91
N ARG A 124 -10.84 -13.08 -9.66
CA ARG A 124 -10.00 -13.84 -10.60
C ARG A 124 -10.65 -14.02 -11.98
N ALA A 125 -11.96 -14.29 -12.00
CA ALA A 125 -12.70 -14.43 -13.25
C ALA A 125 -12.68 -13.13 -14.07
N LEU A 126 -12.74 -11.97 -13.39
CA LEU A 126 -12.66 -10.66 -14.04
C LEU A 126 -11.24 -10.33 -14.54
N TRP A 127 -10.22 -10.78 -13.83
CA TRP A 127 -8.82 -10.57 -14.21
C TRP A 127 -8.44 -11.32 -15.52
N GLY A 128 -9.42 -11.96 -16.15
CA GLY A 128 -9.30 -12.47 -17.52
C GLY A 128 -8.40 -13.67 -17.71
N GLY A 129 -8.20 -14.52 -16.71
CA GLY A 129 -7.61 -15.86 -16.88
C GLY A 129 -6.29 -16.00 -17.64
N LYS A 130 -5.71 -14.93 -18.14
CA LYS A 130 -4.41 -14.97 -18.84
C LYS A 130 -3.31 -15.23 -17.83
N ARG A 131 -2.77 -16.43 -17.84
CA ARG A 131 -1.65 -16.83 -16.99
C ARG A 131 -0.44 -15.93 -17.26
N GLY A 132 0.25 -15.50 -16.21
CA GLY A 132 1.55 -14.87 -16.31
C GLY A 132 1.55 -13.35 -16.51
N ARG A 133 0.46 -12.63 -16.28
CA ARG A 133 0.50 -11.17 -16.24
C ARG A 133 1.12 -10.68 -14.95
N PRO A 134 2.03 -9.69 -15.01
CA PRO A 134 2.53 -9.05 -13.81
C PRO A 134 1.40 -8.30 -13.10
N LEU A 135 1.39 -8.36 -11.76
CA LEU A 135 0.62 -7.43 -10.96
C LEU A 135 1.40 -6.10 -10.95
N THR A 136 0.81 -5.05 -11.48
CA THR A 136 1.58 -3.85 -11.81
C THR A 136 1.92 -3.01 -10.60
N TRP A 137 0.95 -2.66 -9.77
CA TRP A 137 1.16 -1.71 -8.68
C TRP A 137 0.86 -2.35 -7.33
N HIS A 138 1.89 -2.93 -6.74
CA HIS A 138 1.88 -3.29 -5.35
C HIS A 138 2.37 -2.11 -4.52
N SER A 139 1.67 -1.80 -3.43
CA SER A 139 2.00 -0.70 -2.53
C SER A 139 2.43 -1.24 -1.17
N LEU A 140 3.47 -0.64 -0.62
CA LEU A 140 3.95 -0.92 0.74
C LEU A 140 4.41 0.38 1.41
N GLY A 141 4.56 0.36 2.72
CA GLY A 141 5.10 1.48 3.47
C GLY A 141 6.61 1.40 3.65
N GLU A 142 7.25 2.56 3.79
CA GLU A 142 8.62 2.69 4.28
C GLU A 142 8.64 3.64 5.48
N ALA A 143 9.39 3.28 6.53
CA ALA A 143 9.64 4.13 7.68
C ALA A 143 11.13 4.49 7.78
N PHE A 144 11.44 5.71 8.20
CA PHE A 144 12.81 6.14 8.39
C PHE A 144 13.24 5.87 9.84
N LEU A 145 14.04 4.83 10.02
CA LEU A 145 14.50 4.37 11.32
C LEU A 145 16.02 4.24 11.33
N ASN A 146 16.64 4.66 12.41
CA ASN A 146 18.09 4.52 12.58
C ASN A 146 18.92 5.09 11.41
N GLY A 147 18.44 6.20 10.81
CA GLY A 147 19.13 6.88 9.72
C GLY A 147 18.95 6.25 8.33
N ARG A 148 17.98 5.34 8.15
CA ARG A 148 17.72 4.68 6.86
C ARG A 148 16.24 4.41 6.65
N TRP A 149 15.82 4.28 5.41
CA TRP A 149 14.49 3.82 5.02
C TRP A 149 14.42 2.29 5.12
N ILE A 150 13.36 1.80 5.76
CA ILE A 150 13.08 0.37 5.93
C ILE A 150 11.72 0.09 5.33
N LYS A 151 11.65 -0.89 4.44
CA LYS A 151 10.42 -1.35 3.78
C LYS A 151 9.62 -2.26 4.71
N LEU A 152 8.31 -1.99 4.84
CA LEU A 152 7.41 -2.80 5.64
C LEU A 152 6.15 -3.11 4.83
N ASP A 153 6.07 -4.33 4.32
CA ASP A 153 4.87 -4.81 3.65
C ASP A 153 3.88 -5.38 4.67
N ALA A 154 2.81 -4.63 4.92
CA ALA A 154 1.75 -5.00 5.86
C ALA A 154 0.52 -5.60 5.15
N THR A 155 0.68 -6.14 3.94
CA THR A 155 -0.48 -6.48 3.09
C THR A 155 -1.26 -7.70 3.59
N ILE A 156 -0.59 -8.77 4.03
CA ILE A 156 -1.24 -10.05 4.28
C ILE A 156 -1.36 -10.32 5.78
N GLU A 157 -2.60 -10.48 6.26
CA GLU A 157 -2.92 -10.89 7.63
C GLU A 157 -2.73 -12.40 7.85
N ALA A 158 -2.67 -12.83 9.13
CA ALA A 158 -2.38 -14.21 9.51
C ALA A 158 -3.29 -15.26 8.85
N PRO A 159 -4.64 -15.09 8.78
CA PRO A 159 -5.51 -16.06 8.12
C PRO A 159 -5.18 -16.24 6.63
N THR A 160 -4.93 -15.14 5.92
CA THR A 160 -4.55 -15.20 4.49
C THR A 160 -3.17 -15.80 4.31
N ALA A 161 -2.18 -15.43 5.13
CA ALA A 161 -0.85 -16.03 5.09
C ALA A 161 -0.89 -17.54 5.31
N ALA A 162 -1.64 -18.01 6.30
CA ALA A 162 -1.83 -19.43 6.59
C ALA A 162 -2.49 -20.17 5.42
N ARG A 163 -3.55 -19.60 4.84
CA ARG A 163 -4.26 -20.17 3.69
C ARG A 163 -3.37 -20.31 2.46
N LEU A 164 -2.45 -19.38 2.27
CA LEU A 164 -1.57 -19.32 1.10
C LEU A 164 -0.20 -19.98 1.34
N GLY A 165 0.07 -20.47 2.55
CA GLY A 165 1.38 -21.00 2.90
C GLY A 165 2.51 -19.96 2.82
N LYS A 166 2.18 -18.69 3.05
CA LYS A 166 3.14 -17.57 2.99
C LYS A 166 3.72 -17.27 4.37
N PRO A 167 4.95 -16.74 4.44
CA PRO A 167 5.53 -16.33 5.72
C PRO A 167 4.70 -15.22 6.36
N TYR A 168 4.63 -15.26 7.68
CA TYR A 168 3.92 -14.28 8.48
C TYR A 168 4.85 -13.78 9.58
N THR A 169 5.19 -12.51 9.53
CA THR A 169 6.14 -11.89 10.45
C THR A 169 5.40 -11.24 11.61
N GLN A 170 5.70 -11.66 12.83
CA GLN A 170 5.17 -11.05 14.08
C GLN A 170 6.17 -10.09 14.73
N GLU A 171 7.44 -10.21 14.37
CA GLU A 171 8.51 -9.43 14.98
C GLU A 171 9.14 -8.51 13.93
N PHE A 172 9.43 -7.29 14.37
CA PHE A 172 10.17 -6.30 13.60
C PHE A 172 11.34 -5.80 14.46
N ASP A 173 12.53 -5.91 13.91
CA ASP A 173 13.79 -5.59 14.60
C ASP A 173 14.23 -4.12 14.42
N GLY A 174 13.52 -3.33 13.63
CA GLY A 174 13.89 -1.96 13.30
C GLY A 174 15.05 -1.84 12.31
N ILE A 175 15.50 -2.94 11.74
CA ILE A 175 16.66 -3.01 10.86
C ILE A 175 16.34 -3.72 9.55
N THR A 176 15.66 -4.86 9.60
CA THR A 176 15.41 -5.72 8.44
C THR A 176 14.13 -5.32 7.72
N ASP A 177 14.18 -5.22 6.40
CA ASP A 177 12.99 -5.02 5.59
C ASP A 177 12.02 -6.20 5.77
N ILE A 178 10.72 -5.91 5.85
CA ILE A 178 9.68 -6.93 5.74
C ILE A 178 9.23 -6.96 4.27
N PRO A 179 9.65 -7.97 3.52
CA PRO A 179 9.42 -8.02 2.07
C PRO A 179 7.98 -8.37 1.73
N THR A 180 7.54 -8.01 0.52
CA THR A 180 6.31 -8.52 -0.02
C THR A 180 6.35 -10.04 -0.22
N VAL A 181 5.21 -10.67 0.05
CA VAL A 181 5.04 -12.12 -0.10
C VAL A 181 4.07 -12.49 -1.22
N GLU A 182 3.48 -11.50 -1.89
CA GLU A 182 2.51 -11.73 -2.96
C GLU A 182 3.12 -12.33 -4.22
N GLY A 183 4.39 -12.07 -4.49
CA GLY A 183 5.10 -12.64 -5.64
C GLY A 183 6.49 -12.05 -5.83
N PRO A 184 7.25 -12.57 -6.81
CA PRO A 184 8.56 -12.03 -7.15
C PRO A 184 8.47 -10.57 -7.60
N ILE A 185 9.36 -9.74 -7.08
CA ILE A 185 9.48 -8.33 -7.48
C ILE A 185 10.18 -8.28 -8.84
N LEU A 186 9.49 -7.76 -9.84
CA LEU A 186 10.05 -7.52 -11.16
C LEU A 186 10.74 -6.16 -11.24
N ARG A 187 10.20 -5.19 -10.48
CA ARG A 187 10.70 -3.81 -10.52
C ARG A 187 10.32 -3.06 -9.26
N GLU A 188 11.25 -2.22 -8.80
CA GLU A 188 11.00 -1.16 -7.84
C GLU A 188 10.55 0.10 -8.60
N ASN A 189 9.39 0.63 -8.25
CA ASN A 189 8.77 1.75 -8.97
C ASN A 189 8.98 3.10 -8.27
N GLY A 190 9.73 3.10 -7.16
CA GLY A 190 10.06 4.30 -6.39
C GLY A 190 9.22 4.48 -5.14
N SER A 191 9.59 5.50 -4.36
CA SER A 191 8.95 5.87 -3.08
C SER A 191 8.60 7.34 -3.10
N TYR A 192 7.44 7.70 -2.53
CA TYR A 192 6.82 9.01 -2.69
C TYR A 192 6.25 9.51 -1.37
N ALA A 193 6.16 10.83 -1.24
CA ALA A 193 5.52 11.46 -0.07
C ALA A 193 4.01 11.27 -0.08
N ASP A 194 3.39 11.14 -1.25
CA ASP A 194 1.97 10.82 -1.43
C ASP A 194 1.79 9.95 -2.68
N TYR A 195 0.58 9.52 -2.97
CA TYR A 195 0.26 8.87 -4.23
C TYR A 195 0.50 9.82 -5.39
N PRO A 196 1.31 9.44 -6.39
CA PRO A 196 1.32 10.17 -7.64
C PRO A 196 -0.11 10.22 -8.23
N PRO A 197 -0.56 11.37 -8.74
CA PRO A 197 -1.93 11.53 -9.23
C PRO A 197 -2.35 10.49 -10.26
N GLU A 198 -1.42 10.06 -11.10
CA GLU A 198 -1.66 9.04 -12.12
C GLU A 198 -1.93 7.66 -11.51
N VAL A 199 -1.23 7.34 -10.40
CA VAL A 199 -1.41 6.08 -9.66
C VAL A 199 -2.76 6.10 -8.95
N ALA A 200 -3.11 7.20 -8.28
CA ALA A 200 -4.39 7.36 -7.62
C ALA A 200 -5.55 7.21 -8.61
N ARG A 201 -5.46 7.88 -9.75
CA ARG A 201 -6.45 7.78 -10.83
C ARG A 201 -6.53 6.37 -11.41
N TRP A 202 -5.39 5.69 -11.59
CA TRP A 202 -5.36 4.32 -12.09
C TRP A 202 -6.12 3.37 -11.15
N TYR A 203 -5.93 3.47 -9.85
CA TYR A 203 -6.65 2.64 -8.88
C TYR A 203 -8.18 2.89 -8.94
N GLU A 204 -8.60 4.15 -9.09
CA GLU A 204 -10.02 4.49 -9.26
C GLU A 204 -10.61 3.87 -10.53
N VAL A 205 -9.90 3.97 -11.64
CA VAL A 205 -10.32 3.37 -12.93
C VAL A 205 -10.40 1.86 -12.81
N VAL A 206 -9.41 1.21 -12.21
CA VAL A 206 -9.39 -0.23 -12.00
C VAL A 206 -10.52 -0.67 -11.08
N ALA A 207 -10.73 0.02 -9.96
CA ALA A 207 -11.81 -0.29 -9.04
C ALA A 207 -13.18 -0.21 -9.73
N THR A 208 -13.43 0.88 -10.44
CA THR A 208 -14.67 1.08 -11.20
C THR A 208 -14.86 0.00 -12.28
N ALA A 209 -13.80 -0.34 -13.01
CA ALA A 209 -13.86 -1.35 -14.06
C ALA A 209 -14.16 -2.75 -13.50
N VAL A 210 -13.55 -3.10 -12.34
CA VAL A 210 -13.82 -4.39 -11.68
C VAL A 210 -15.26 -4.47 -11.20
N LEU A 211 -15.77 -3.42 -10.55
CA LEU A 211 -17.15 -3.41 -10.07
C LEU A 211 -18.17 -3.49 -11.22
N ASN A 212 -17.98 -2.70 -12.28
CA ASN A 212 -18.80 -2.78 -13.48
C ASN A 212 -18.71 -4.16 -14.15
N GLY A 213 -17.54 -4.77 -14.11
CA GLY A 213 -17.31 -6.12 -14.60
C GLY A 213 -18.08 -7.18 -13.81
N LEU A 214 -18.12 -7.08 -12.49
CA LEU A 214 -18.92 -7.96 -11.63
C LEU A 214 -20.41 -7.84 -11.96
N ASP A 215 -20.92 -6.62 -12.10
CA ASP A 215 -22.29 -6.38 -12.51
C ASP A 215 -22.58 -6.96 -13.89
N SER A 216 -21.64 -6.81 -14.82
CA SER A 216 -21.76 -7.35 -16.18
C SER A 216 -21.71 -8.87 -16.19
N VAL A 217 -20.89 -9.51 -15.36
CA VAL A 217 -20.86 -10.98 -15.20
C VAL A 217 -22.18 -11.47 -14.64
N ALA A 218 -22.72 -10.79 -13.64
CA ALA A 218 -24.04 -11.07 -13.10
C ALA A 218 -25.14 -10.96 -14.18
N ASN A 219 -24.98 -10.02 -15.12
CA ASN A 219 -25.88 -9.79 -16.26
C ASN A 219 -25.50 -10.55 -17.53
N ARG A 220 -24.50 -11.47 -17.49
CA ARG A 220 -23.96 -12.22 -18.63
C ARG A 220 -23.33 -11.37 -19.73
N THR A 221 -22.87 -10.18 -19.43
CA THR A 221 -22.15 -9.31 -20.37
C THR A 221 -20.65 -9.47 -20.17
N ARG A 222 -19.89 -9.76 -21.22
CA ARG A 222 -18.43 -9.90 -21.16
C ARG A 222 -17.80 -8.52 -20.98
N VAL A 223 -16.94 -8.34 -19.99
CA VAL A 223 -16.08 -7.15 -19.89
C VAL A 223 -15.06 -7.21 -21.02
N ALA A 224 -14.89 -6.10 -21.71
CA ALA A 224 -13.88 -5.99 -22.76
C ALA A 224 -12.50 -6.36 -22.21
N GLU A 225 -11.76 -7.15 -22.98
CA GLU A 225 -10.37 -7.51 -22.71
C GLU A 225 -9.47 -6.30 -22.98
N ASP A 226 -9.53 -5.28 -22.13
CA ASP A 226 -8.58 -4.17 -22.18
C ASP A 226 -7.29 -4.62 -21.49
N ASP A 227 -6.34 -5.07 -22.31
CA ASP A 227 -5.06 -5.58 -21.85
C ASP A 227 -4.23 -4.51 -21.14
N ASP A 228 -4.45 -3.23 -21.46
CA ASP A 228 -3.68 -2.10 -20.94
C ASP A 228 -4.17 -1.64 -19.55
N LEU A 229 -5.43 -1.92 -19.19
CA LEU A 229 -5.98 -1.54 -17.89
C LEU A 229 -5.14 -2.06 -16.71
N TRP A 230 -4.59 -3.26 -16.83
CA TRP A 230 -3.80 -3.92 -15.79
C TRP A 230 -2.30 -3.63 -15.88
N ALA A 231 -1.86 -2.96 -16.95
CA ALA A 231 -0.47 -2.56 -17.10
C ALA A 231 -0.07 -1.39 -16.19
N GLY A 232 -1.05 -0.68 -15.63
CA GLY A 232 -0.82 0.51 -14.82
C GLY A 232 -0.38 1.72 -15.66
N PRO A 233 -0.18 2.88 -15.03
CA PRO A 233 0.28 4.07 -15.71
C PRO A 233 1.71 3.89 -16.23
N ALA A 234 2.04 4.56 -17.34
CA ALA A 234 3.37 4.50 -17.93
C ALA A 234 4.42 4.98 -16.92
N LEU A 235 5.39 4.11 -16.63
CA LEU A 235 6.40 4.35 -15.59
C LEU A 235 7.23 5.61 -15.82
N ASP A 236 7.39 6.04 -17.07
CA ASP A 236 8.13 7.26 -17.41
C ASP A 236 7.36 8.54 -17.04
N GLU A 237 6.03 8.48 -16.94
CA GLU A 237 5.19 9.57 -16.43
C GLU A 237 5.28 9.67 -14.91
N VAL A 238 5.22 8.54 -14.22
CA VAL A 238 5.36 8.49 -12.75
C VAL A 238 6.73 8.97 -12.30
N ARG A 239 7.80 8.60 -13.04
CA ARG A 239 9.17 9.05 -12.73
C ARG A 239 9.38 10.55 -12.85
N ARG A 240 8.67 11.24 -13.75
CA ARG A 240 8.79 12.69 -13.92
C ARG A 240 8.30 13.48 -12.71
N HIS A 241 7.44 12.91 -11.89
CA HIS A 241 6.90 13.54 -10.68
C HIS A 241 7.71 13.20 -9.41
N ALA A 242 8.58 12.18 -9.47
CA ALA A 242 9.42 11.75 -8.36
C ALA A 242 10.67 12.63 -8.11
N VAL A 243 10.98 13.58 -9.01
CA VAL A 243 12.21 14.40 -9.04
C VAL A 243 11.94 15.87 -8.68
N ARG A 244 10.76 16.18 -8.15
CA ARG A 244 10.45 17.56 -7.69
C ARG A 244 10.33 17.64 -6.18
#